data_bfcdaf6145f73b7c77958507d8eb8b71
#
_entry.id   bfcdaf6145f73b7c77958507d8eb8b71
#
_cell.length_a   1.000
_cell.length_b   1.000
_cell.length_c   1.000
_cell.angle_alpha   90.00
_cell.angle_beta   90.00
_cell.angle_gamma   90.00
#
_symmetry.space_group_name_H-M   'P 1'
#
loop_
_entity.id
_entity.type
_entity.pdbx_description
1 polymer ?
#
loop_
_entity_poly.entity_id
_entity_poly.type
_entity_poly.pdbx_seq_one_letter_code
_entity_poly.pdbx_strand_id
1 'polypeptide(L)'
;MKNIADLPTTEQNNPETLQIDRCDTRRMLELINQEDQSVPTAVAREIDSITKAVDGIVACMCKGGRLIYVGAGTSGRLGVLDASECVPTFGTPPDLVVGIIAGGRRALVEAIEGAEDDERMGIDDIDSYQISRDDAVVGVAASGRTPYVLAAVREAKLRGAYTVGVCNVKDSCLSQIVDAAIEVDTGPEVIMGSTRMKAGTAQKLVLNMLSTSAMIQLGKVYQNYMVDLLATNQKLHSRALRMICTLADVNLETAQKALSEADGRLKVAILSLKTGIGVREAADLLAKHNGVLRAALESQQGVSSVGY
;
A
#
# COMPACT_ATOMS: atom_id res chain seq x y z
N MET A 1 12.92 -19.87 32.03
CA MET A 1 12.51 -18.51 31.58
C MET A 1 13.54 -18.07 30.55
N LYS A 2 13.12 -17.66 29.33
CA LYS A 2 14.05 -17.06 28.38
C LYS A 2 14.58 -15.76 28.98
N ASN A 3 15.87 -15.48 28.77
CA ASN A 3 16.47 -14.25 29.25
C ASN A 3 15.75 -13.07 28.55
N ILE A 4 15.50 -11.96 29.24
CA ILE A 4 14.79 -10.78 28.66
C ILE A 4 15.52 -10.27 27.39
N ALA A 5 16.84 -10.43 27.34
CA ALA A 5 17.66 -10.10 26.17
C ALA A 5 17.39 -10.99 24.94
N ASP A 6 16.77 -12.17 25.12
CA ASP A 6 16.44 -13.10 24.03
C ASP A 6 15.01 -12.89 23.47
N LEU A 7 14.28 -11.90 24.02
CA LEU A 7 12.97 -11.50 23.50
C LEU A 7 13.12 -10.63 22.25
N PRO A 8 12.17 -10.72 21.31
CA PRO A 8 12.10 -9.74 20.21
C PRO A 8 12.10 -8.31 20.73
N THR A 9 12.65 -7.39 19.98
CA THR A 9 12.72 -5.96 20.37
C THR A 9 11.35 -5.37 20.70
N THR A 10 10.28 -5.83 20.04
CA THR A 10 8.89 -5.44 20.31
C THR A 10 8.38 -5.86 21.70
N GLU A 11 9.02 -6.85 22.33
CA GLU A 11 8.66 -7.40 23.67
C GLU A 11 9.65 -6.98 24.77
N GLN A 12 10.60 -6.11 24.44
CA GLN A 12 11.56 -5.60 25.41
C GLN A 12 11.05 -4.30 26.06
N ASN A 13 11.57 -4.03 27.26
CA ASN A 13 11.33 -2.75 27.93
C ASN A 13 12.08 -1.63 27.20
N ASN A 14 11.44 -0.46 27.04
CA ASN A 14 12.10 0.74 26.60
C ASN A 14 12.71 1.46 27.80
N PRO A 15 14.06 1.57 27.89
CA PRO A 15 14.71 2.19 29.04
C PRO A 15 14.33 3.68 29.22
N GLU A 16 14.06 4.40 28.14
CA GLU A 16 13.71 5.83 28.14
C GLU A 16 12.32 6.08 28.74
N THR A 17 11.45 5.06 28.79
CA THR A 17 10.06 5.22 29.21
C THR A 17 9.67 4.41 30.44
N LEU A 18 10.64 3.81 31.15
CA LEU A 18 10.41 3.00 32.36
C LEU A 18 9.63 3.70 33.48
N GLN A 19 9.67 5.01 33.53
CA GLN A 19 9.01 5.84 34.55
C GLN A 19 7.92 6.73 33.96
N ILE A 20 7.39 6.41 32.77
CA ILE A 20 6.43 7.27 32.06
C ILE A 20 5.14 7.51 32.87
N ASP A 21 4.72 6.55 33.68
CA ASP A 21 3.58 6.61 34.57
C ASP A 21 3.70 7.70 35.66
N ARG A 22 4.92 8.17 35.95
CA ARG A 22 5.21 9.23 36.93
C ARG A 22 5.36 10.60 36.29
N CYS A 23 5.35 10.69 34.99
CA CYS A 23 5.54 11.94 34.26
C CYS A 23 4.24 12.76 34.24
N ASP A 24 4.37 14.08 34.17
CA ASP A 24 3.25 14.92 33.80
C ASP A 24 2.86 14.72 32.32
N THR A 25 1.69 15.20 31.95
CA THR A 25 1.14 15.02 30.59
C THR A 25 2.09 15.54 29.52
N ARG A 26 2.72 16.71 29.75
CA ARG A 26 3.68 17.28 28.78
C ARG A 26 4.85 16.34 28.54
N ARG A 27 5.45 15.86 29.61
CA ARG A 27 6.62 14.96 29.52
C ARG A 27 6.24 13.61 28.90
N MET A 28 5.06 13.06 29.18
CA MET A 28 4.56 11.87 28.51
C MET A 28 4.50 12.05 26.99
N LEU A 29 3.91 13.17 26.53
CA LEU A 29 3.77 13.47 25.10
C LEU A 29 5.13 13.70 24.43
N GLU A 30 6.06 14.36 25.10
CA GLU A 30 7.43 14.56 24.60
C GLU A 30 8.15 13.23 24.40
N LEU A 31 8.06 12.29 25.36
CA LEU A 31 8.66 10.96 25.26
C LEU A 31 8.04 10.15 24.10
N ILE A 32 6.73 10.12 23.99
CA ILE A 32 6.03 9.43 22.89
C ILE A 32 6.48 10.01 21.54
N ASN A 33 6.47 11.34 21.40
CA ASN A 33 6.86 12.00 20.15
C ASN A 33 8.34 11.75 19.80
N GLN A 34 9.22 11.77 20.79
CA GLN A 34 10.65 11.49 20.59
C GLN A 34 10.85 10.06 20.05
N GLU A 35 10.17 9.07 20.61
CA GLU A 35 10.24 7.70 20.14
C GLU A 35 9.70 7.57 18.69
N ASP A 36 8.57 8.21 18.40
CA ASP A 36 7.96 8.16 17.07
C ASP A 36 8.86 8.76 15.96
N GLN A 37 9.69 9.75 16.28
CA GLN A 37 10.63 10.36 15.32
C GLN A 37 11.68 9.35 14.78
N SER A 38 11.94 8.27 15.47
CA SER A 38 12.86 7.22 15.04
C SER A 38 12.30 6.39 13.87
N VAL A 39 10.97 6.32 13.72
CA VAL A 39 10.29 5.38 12.82
C VAL A 39 10.60 5.64 11.34
N PRO A 40 10.52 6.87 10.80
CA PRO A 40 10.86 7.11 9.40
C PRO A 40 12.30 6.73 9.05
N THR A 41 13.25 6.93 10.01
CA THR A 41 14.65 6.54 9.84
C THR A 41 14.80 5.02 9.80
N ALA A 42 14.05 4.29 10.62
CA ALA A 42 14.05 2.82 10.59
C ALA A 42 13.50 2.30 9.25
N VAL A 43 12.42 2.89 8.73
CA VAL A 43 11.87 2.54 7.41
C VAL A 43 12.88 2.85 6.29
N ALA A 44 13.59 3.97 6.37
CA ALA A 44 14.57 4.35 5.36
C ALA A 44 15.71 3.32 5.19
N ARG A 45 16.04 2.56 6.23
CA ARG A 45 17.05 1.49 6.18
C ARG A 45 16.59 0.28 5.37
N GLU A 46 15.29 0.12 5.14
CA GLU A 46 14.68 -0.99 4.43
C GLU A 46 14.28 -0.65 2.98
N ILE A 47 14.70 0.48 2.44
CA ILE A 47 14.33 0.91 1.07
C ILE A 47 14.67 -0.14 0.03
N ASP A 48 15.81 -0.81 0.12
CA ASP A 48 16.20 -1.86 -0.84
C ASP A 48 15.26 -3.07 -0.75
N SER A 49 14.89 -3.48 0.47
CA SER A 49 13.92 -4.57 0.72
C SER A 49 12.53 -4.19 0.20
N ILE A 50 12.11 -2.94 0.43
CA ILE A 50 10.83 -2.38 -0.07
C ILE A 50 10.84 -2.35 -1.60
N THR A 51 11.93 -1.92 -2.22
CA THR A 51 12.08 -1.91 -3.69
C THR A 51 11.89 -3.30 -4.27
N LYS A 52 12.60 -4.31 -3.74
CA LYS A 52 12.42 -5.70 -4.16
C LYS A 52 10.98 -6.18 -4.04
N ALA A 53 10.29 -5.82 -2.96
CA ALA A 53 8.89 -6.18 -2.75
C ALA A 53 7.97 -5.50 -3.78
N VAL A 54 8.16 -4.20 -4.02
CA VAL A 54 7.40 -3.44 -5.03
C VAL A 54 7.56 -4.04 -6.42
N ASP A 55 8.79 -4.34 -6.83
CA ASP A 55 9.07 -4.91 -8.16
C ASP A 55 8.36 -6.25 -8.36
N GLY A 56 8.37 -7.13 -7.33
CA GLY A 56 7.64 -8.38 -7.37
C GLY A 56 6.12 -8.21 -7.40
N ILE A 57 5.57 -7.28 -6.60
CA ILE A 57 4.14 -6.94 -6.60
C ILE A 57 3.71 -6.44 -7.99
N VAL A 58 4.47 -5.50 -8.57
CA VAL A 58 4.18 -4.95 -9.90
C VAL A 58 4.23 -6.05 -10.97
N ALA A 59 5.21 -6.95 -10.90
CA ALA A 59 5.32 -8.07 -11.83
C ALA A 59 4.09 -9.00 -11.79
N CYS A 60 3.49 -9.20 -10.61
CA CYS A 60 2.23 -9.93 -10.44
C CYS A 60 1.05 -9.13 -11.02
N MET A 61 0.91 -7.88 -10.64
CA MET A 61 -0.21 -7.04 -11.08
C MET A 61 -0.22 -6.80 -12.60
N CYS A 62 0.95 -6.70 -13.24
CA CYS A 62 1.07 -6.61 -14.70
C CYS A 62 0.57 -7.87 -15.44
N LYS A 63 0.50 -9.02 -14.76
CA LYS A 63 -0.07 -10.26 -15.30
C LYS A 63 -1.56 -10.42 -15.03
N GLY A 64 -2.19 -9.40 -14.42
CA GLY A 64 -3.60 -9.42 -14.03
C GLY A 64 -3.84 -9.95 -12.61
N GLY A 65 -2.78 -10.17 -11.83
CA GLY A 65 -2.86 -10.53 -10.42
C GLY A 65 -3.17 -9.35 -9.51
N ARG A 66 -3.30 -9.63 -8.22
CA ARG A 66 -3.76 -8.71 -7.18
C ARG A 66 -2.70 -8.50 -6.10
N LEU A 67 -2.83 -7.41 -5.35
CA LEU A 67 -2.09 -7.17 -4.10
C LEU A 67 -3.00 -7.52 -2.91
N ILE A 68 -2.59 -8.49 -2.09
CA ILE A 68 -3.37 -8.96 -0.94
C ILE A 68 -2.56 -8.73 0.34
N TYR A 69 -3.10 -7.95 1.27
CA TYR A 69 -2.57 -7.80 2.62
C TYR A 69 -3.22 -8.82 3.55
N VAL A 70 -2.43 -9.46 4.40
CA VAL A 70 -2.91 -10.41 5.41
C VAL A 70 -2.30 -10.04 6.76
N GLY A 71 -3.15 -9.82 7.78
CA GLY A 71 -2.67 -9.43 9.10
C GLY A 71 -3.69 -9.69 10.20
N ALA A 72 -3.25 -9.57 11.45
CA ALA A 72 -4.11 -9.62 12.64
C ALA A 72 -4.08 -8.28 13.38
N GLY A 73 -5.12 -7.98 14.15
CA GLY A 73 -5.17 -6.80 15.00
C GLY A 73 -4.87 -5.49 14.25
N THR A 74 -3.94 -4.70 14.75
CA THR A 74 -3.52 -3.43 14.13
C THR A 74 -2.96 -3.63 12.72
N SER A 75 -2.12 -4.65 12.51
CA SER A 75 -1.52 -4.95 11.22
C SER A 75 -2.57 -5.26 10.15
N GLY A 76 -3.58 -6.08 10.49
CA GLY A 76 -4.70 -6.36 9.58
C GLY A 76 -5.55 -5.12 9.28
N ARG A 77 -5.82 -4.27 10.28
CA ARG A 77 -6.55 -3.01 10.09
C ARG A 77 -5.83 -2.07 9.15
N LEU A 78 -4.50 -1.95 9.26
CA LEU A 78 -3.68 -1.13 8.38
C LEU A 78 -3.70 -1.64 6.94
N GLY A 79 -3.65 -2.97 6.74
CA GLY A 79 -3.80 -3.58 5.42
C GLY A 79 -5.16 -3.28 4.77
N VAL A 80 -6.25 -3.40 5.54
CA VAL A 80 -7.60 -3.06 5.07
C VAL A 80 -7.73 -1.56 4.78
N LEU A 81 -7.15 -0.70 5.62
CA LEU A 81 -7.14 0.75 5.42
C LEU A 81 -6.46 1.11 4.10
N ASP A 82 -5.24 0.64 3.88
CA ASP A 82 -4.47 0.93 2.66
C ASP A 82 -5.20 0.43 1.40
N ALA A 83 -5.73 -0.80 1.45
CA ALA A 83 -6.50 -1.38 0.34
C ALA A 83 -7.75 -0.55 0.00
N SER A 84 -8.50 -0.11 1.01
CA SER A 84 -9.73 0.66 0.81
C SER A 84 -9.49 2.03 0.18
N GLU A 85 -8.35 2.66 0.45
CA GLU A 85 -7.99 3.97 -0.09
C GLU A 85 -7.49 3.91 -1.55
N CYS A 86 -7.10 2.73 -2.06
CA CYS A 86 -6.68 2.56 -3.45
C CYS A 86 -7.83 2.82 -4.44
N VAL A 87 -9.06 2.44 -4.09
CA VAL A 87 -10.23 2.63 -4.95
C VAL A 87 -10.51 4.12 -5.26
N PRO A 88 -10.70 5.00 -4.27
CA PRO A 88 -10.97 6.42 -4.54
C PRO A 88 -9.76 7.17 -5.08
N THR A 89 -8.53 6.73 -4.77
CA THR A 89 -7.30 7.43 -5.15
C THR A 89 -6.86 7.10 -6.57
N PHE A 90 -6.90 5.82 -6.94
CA PHE A 90 -6.34 5.31 -8.19
C PHE A 90 -7.38 4.74 -9.15
N GLY A 91 -8.67 4.78 -8.79
CA GLY A 91 -9.75 4.23 -9.62
C GLY A 91 -9.61 2.72 -9.86
N THR A 92 -9.03 2.00 -8.91
CA THR A 92 -8.86 0.55 -9.02
C THR A 92 -10.18 -0.18 -8.84
N PRO A 93 -10.35 -1.36 -9.46
CA PRO A 93 -11.39 -2.29 -9.03
C PRO A 93 -11.23 -2.62 -7.54
N PRO A 94 -12.34 -2.84 -6.79
CA PRO A 94 -12.27 -3.10 -5.33
C PRO A 94 -11.51 -4.37 -4.95
N ASP A 95 -11.35 -5.29 -5.89
CA ASP A 95 -10.67 -6.57 -5.74
C ASP A 95 -9.19 -6.56 -6.16
N LEU A 96 -8.69 -5.45 -6.72
CA LEU A 96 -7.29 -5.34 -7.16
C LEU A 96 -6.31 -5.23 -5.98
N VAL A 97 -6.69 -4.49 -4.93
CA VAL A 97 -5.94 -4.43 -3.67
C VAL A 97 -6.89 -4.81 -2.55
N VAL A 98 -6.57 -5.87 -1.83
CA VAL A 98 -7.44 -6.48 -0.83
C VAL A 98 -6.73 -6.55 0.52
N GLY A 99 -7.44 -6.22 1.59
CA GLY A 99 -6.99 -6.42 2.96
C GLY A 99 -7.79 -7.53 3.65
N ILE A 100 -7.08 -8.54 4.16
CA ILE A 100 -7.65 -9.66 4.93
C ILE A 100 -7.18 -9.53 6.37
N ILE A 101 -8.12 -9.62 7.30
CA ILE A 101 -7.85 -9.49 8.74
C ILE A 101 -8.35 -10.72 9.50
N ALA A 102 -7.53 -11.27 10.39
CA ALA A 102 -7.93 -12.35 11.29
C ALA A 102 -9.20 -11.99 12.06
N GLY A 103 -10.20 -12.87 12.05
CA GLY A 103 -11.52 -12.61 12.62
C GLY A 103 -12.48 -11.85 11.70
N GLY A 104 -12.09 -11.57 10.45
CA GLY A 104 -12.93 -11.00 9.40
C GLY A 104 -13.36 -9.57 9.66
N ARG A 105 -14.41 -9.10 8.98
CA ARG A 105 -14.87 -7.68 9.03
C ARG A 105 -15.17 -7.17 10.44
N ARG A 106 -15.61 -8.03 11.33
CA ARG A 106 -15.89 -7.67 12.71
C ARG A 106 -14.63 -7.21 13.45
N ALA A 107 -13.48 -7.83 13.15
CA ALA A 107 -12.18 -7.48 13.72
C ALA A 107 -11.68 -6.08 13.36
N LEU A 108 -12.31 -5.39 12.40
CA LEU A 108 -11.99 -3.99 12.08
C LEU A 108 -12.35 -3.04 13.23
N VAL A 109 -13.44 -3.34 13.95
CA VAL A 109 -14.00 -2.44 14.99
C VAL A 109 -13.96 -3.06 16.40
N GLU A 110 -13.77 -4.37 16.50
CA GLU A 110 -13.71 -5.11 17.77
C GLU A 110 -12.38 -5.84 17.91
N ALA A 111 -11.98 -6.14 19.14
CA ALA A 111 -10.92 -7.11 19.41
C ALA A 111 -11.52 -8.52 19.38
N ILE A 112 -11.02 -9.37 18.49
CA ILE A 112 -11.44 -10.78 18.43
C ILE A 112 -10.33 -11.63 19.04
N GLU A 113 -10.56 -12.05 20.28
CA GLU A 113 -9.57 -12.86 21.01
C GLU A 113 -9.33 -14.20 20.31
N GLY A 114 -8.07 -14.65 20.29
CA GLY A 114 -7.64 -15.91 19.69
C GLY A 114 -7.61 -15.94 18.16
N ALA A 115 -8.13 -14.92 17.46
CA ALA A 115 -8.13 -14.92 15.99
C ALA A 115 -6.71 -14.91 15.39
N GLU A 116 -5.75 -14.28 16.08
CA GLU A 116 -4.34 -14.22 15.62
C GLU A 116 -3.60 -15.57 15.78
N ASP A 117 -4.10 -16.45 16.64
CA ASP A 117 -3.53 -17.77 16.92
C ASP A 117 -4.10 -18.87 16.02
N ASP A 118 -5.15 -18.58 15.26
CA ASP A 118 -5.87 -19.54 14.42
C ASP A 118 -5.18 -19.72 13.06
N GLU A 119 -4.29 -20.69 12.96
CA GLU A 119 -3.63 -21.07 11.70
C GLU A 119 -4.62 -21.55 10.64
N ARG A 120 -5.67 -22.28 11.05
CA ARG A 120 -6.67 -22.81 10.12
C ARG A 120 -7.45 -21.70 9.44
N MET A 121 -7.86 -20.69 10.20
CA MET A 121 -8.52 -19.50 9.65
C MET A 121 -7.62 -18.82 8.61
N GLY A 122 -6.30 -18.74 8.85
CA GLY A 122 -5.37 -18.17 7.87
C GLY A 122 -5.37 -18.92 6.53
N ILE A 123 -5.41 -20.25 6.56
CA ILE A 123 -5.49 -21.10 5.35
C ILE A 123 -6.84 -20.92 4.67
N ASP A 124 -7.93 -20.98 5.43
CA ASP A 124 -9.30 -20.86 4.92
C ASP A 124 -9.56 -19.48 4.27
N ASP A 125 -8.97 -18.42 4.79
CA ASP A 125 -9.04 -17.09 4.19
C ASP A 125 -8.31 -17.06 2.83
N ILE A 126 -7.11 -17.61 2.71
CA ILE A 126 -6.40 -17.72 1.42
C ILE A 126 -7.20 -18.51 0.40
N ASP A 127 -7.90 -19.57 0.84
CA ASP A 127 -8.78 -20.36 -0.01
C ASP A 127 -10.00 -19.56 -0.48
N SER A 128 -10.67 -18.89 0.45
CA SER A 128 -11.89 -18.12 0.18
C SER A 128 -11.68 -16.98 -0.82
N TYR A 129 -10.51 -16.35 -0.78
CA TYR A 129 -10.11 -15.31 -1.74
C TYR A 129 -9.51 -15.89 -3.02
N GLN A 130 -9.43 -17.23 -3.16
CA GLN A 130 -8.93 -17.92 -4.35
C GLN A 130 -7.55 -17.41 -4.79
N ILE A 131 -6.63 -17.26 -3.82
CA ILE A 131 -5.28 -16.79 -4.09
C ILE A 131 -4.57 -17.73 -5.05
N SER A 132 -3.89 -17.17 -6.04
CA SER A 132 -3.24 -17.88 -7.13
C SER A 132 -1.78 -17.45 -7.32
N ARG A 133 -1.09 -18.10 -8.24
CA ARG A 133 0.30 -17.78 -8.63
C ARG A 133 0.50 -16.41 -9.26
N ASP A 134 -0.58 -15.77 -9.69
CA ASP A 134 -0.51 -14.45 -10.30
C ASP A 134 -0.62 -13.33 -9.24
N ASP A 135 -1.03 -13.66 -8.02
CA ASP A 135 -1.22 -12.73 -6.91
C ASP A 135 0.09 -12.46 -6.13
N ALA A 136 0.16 -11.29 -5.48
CA ALA A 136 1.15 -10.96 -4.48
C ALA A 136 0.51 -10.87 -3.10
N VAL A 137 1.01 -11.64 -2.14
CA VAL A 137 0.50 -11.70 -0.76
C VAL A 137 1.51 -11.09 0.20
N VAL A 138 1.09 -10.07 0.93
CA VAL A 138 1.89 -9.37 1.94
C VAL A 138 1.39 -9.74 3.32
N GLY A 139 2.14 -10.58 4.03
CA GLY A 139 1.90 -10.87 5.44
C GLY A 139 2.44 -9.75 6.32
N VAL A 140 1.61 -9.22 7.23
CA VAL A 140 1.96 -8.10 8.11
C VAL A 140 1.83 -8.55 9.56
N ALA A 141 2.95 -8.60 10.29
CA ALA A 141 2.97 -9.02 11.69
C ALA A 141 4.14 -8.35 12.42
N ALA A 142 3.90 -7.52 13.42
CA ALA A 142 4.95 -6.78 14.12
C ALA A 142 6.03 -7.70 14.70
N SER A 143 5.66 -8.78 15.38
CA SER A 143 6.58 -9.80 15.91
C SER A 143 7.11 -10.77 14.85
N GLY A 144 6.51 -10.80 13.65
CA GLY A 144 6.79 -11.79 12.62
C GLY A 144 6.50 -13.24 13.00
N ARG A 145 5.66 -13.47 14.05
CA ARG A 145 5.37 -14.81 14.61
C ARG A 145 3.89 -15.16 14.66
N THR A 146 3.00 -14.26 14.29
CA THR A 146 1.54 -14.43 14.35
C THR A 146 1.12 -15.69 13.59
N PRO A 147 0.57 -16.73 14.25
CA PRO A 147 0.28 -18.03 13.63
C PRO A 147 -0.62 -17.92 12.42
N TYR A 148 -1.70 -17.15 12.52
CA TYR A 148 -2.62 -16.84 11.41
C TYR A 148 -1.87 -16.33 10.16
N VAL A 149 -0.96 -15.33 10.33
CA VAL A 149 -0.22 -14.73 9.21
C VAL A 149 0.77 -15.72 8.62
N LEU A 150 1.48 -16.47 9.47
CA LEU A 150 2.44 -17.48 9.01
C LEU A 150 1.76 -18.57 8.19
N ALA A 151 0.60 -19.06 8.65
CA ALA A 151 -0.18 -20.08 7.95
C ALA A 151 -0.71 -19.56 6.61
N ALA A 152 -1.30 -18.37 6.59
CA ALA A 152 -1.78 -17.74 5.38
C ALA A 152 -0.67 -17.53 4.33
N VAL A 153 0.49 -17.01 4.75
CA VAL A 153 1.62 -16.77 3.83
C VAL A 153 2.21 -18.07 3.31
N ARG A 154 2.34 -19.12 4.14
CA ARG A 154 2.79 -20.44 3.69
C ARG A 154 1.83 -21.03 2.66
N GLU A 155 0.54 -20.96 2.90
CA GLU A 155 -0.48 -21.44 1.97
C GLU A 155 -0.45 -20.67 0.65
N ALA A 156 -0.35 -19.33 0.69
CA ALA A 156 -0.19 -18.51 -0.50
C ALA A 156 1.04 -18.90 -1.32
N LYS A 157 2.17 -19.14 -0.64
CA LYS A 157 3.41 -19.60 -1.29
C LYS A 157 3.27 -20.98 -1.92
N LEU A 158 2.58 -21.91 -1.27
CA LEU A 158 2.28 -23.25 -1.84
C LEU A 158 1.43 -23.15 -3.12
N ARG A 159 0.57 -22.13 -3.24
CA ARG A 159 -0.20 -21.84 -4.46
C ARG A 159 0.61 -21.11 -5.53
N GLY A 160 1.86 -20.78 -5.24
CA GLY A 160 2.79 -20.12 -6.17
C GLY A 160 2.69 -18.60 -6.17
N ALA A 161 1.92 -17.99 -5.26
CA ALA A 161 1.85 -16.53 -5.13
C ALA A 161 3.22 -15.95 -4.73
N TYR A 162 3.52 -14.74 -5.19
CA TYR A 162 4.67 -13.98 -4.70
C TYR A 162 4.41 -13.51 -3.28
N THR A 163 5.32 -13.79 -2.35
CA THR A 163 5.10 -13.52 -0.94
C THR A 163 6.05 -12.46 -0.39
N VAL A 164 5.49 -11.53 0.38
CA VAL A 164 6.20 -10.46 1.09
C VAL A 164 5.88 -10.55 2.57
N GLY A 165 6.89 -10.38 3.42
CA GLY A 165 6.72 -10.27 4.88
C GLY A 165 7.08 -8.87 5.36
N VAL A 166 6.19 -8.23 6.13
CA VAL A 166 6.45 -6.95 6.81
C VAL A 166 6.41 -7.18 8.31
N CYS A 167 7.54 -6.96 8.97
CA CYS A 167 7.67 -7.14 10.42
C CYS A 167 8.56 -6.07 11.06
N ASN A 168 8.52 -6.00 12.39
CA ASN A 168 9.24 -4.98 13.16
C ASN A 168 10.35 -5.57 14.03
N VAL A 169 10.82 -6.75 13.66
CA VAL A 169 11.96 -7.45 14.27
C VAL A 169 12.82 -8.06 13.18
N LYS A 170 14.10 -8.21 13.44
CA LYS A 170 15.05 -8.89 12.54
C LYS A 170 14.95 -10.41 12.67
N ASP A 171 15.28 -11.11 11.59
CA ASP A 171 15.39 -12.59 11.53
C ASP A 171 14.11 -13.29 12.00
N SER A 172 12.94 -12.75 11.65
CA SER A 172 11.64 -13.27 12.10
C SER A 172 11.26 -14.58 11.39
N CYS A 173 10.34 -15.34 11.99
CA CYS A 173 9.78 -16.54 11.36
C CYS A 173 9.11 -16.19 10.00
N LEU A 174 8.47 -15.02 9.90
CA LEU A 174 7.85 -14.57 8.67
C LEU A 174 8.90 -14.29 7.60
N SER A 175 10.00 -13.63 7.95
CA SER A 175 11.08 -13.28 7.01
C SER A 175 11.73 -14.50 6.36
N GLN A 176 11.78 -15.61 7.08
CA GLN A 176 12.41 -16.85 6.62
C GLN A 176 11.58 -17.63 5.59
N ILE A 177 10.28 -17.33 5.46
CA ILE A 177 9.37 -18.10 4.59
C ILE A 177 8.92 -17.35 3.34
N VAL A 178 9.20 -16.05 3.23
CA VAL A 178 8.76 -15.18 2.13
C VAL A 178 9.83 -15.01 1.04
N ASP A 179 9.42 -14.48 -0.12
CA ASP A 179 10.31 -14.18 -1.25
C ASP A 179 11.00 -12.82 -1.07
N ALA A 180 10.33 -11.88 -0.37
CA ALA A 180 10.90 -10.60 0.04
C ALA A 180 10.53 -10.28 1.49
N ALA A 181 11.52 -10.02 2.32
CA ALA A 181 11.32 -9.65 3.72
C ALA A 181 11.65 -8.17 3.92
N ILE A 182 10.77 -7.45 4.64
CA ILE A 182 10.92 -6.06 5.05
C ILE A 182 10.90 -6.05 6.59
N GLU A 183 12.06 -5.85 7.20
CA GLU A 183 12.28 -6.00 8.65
C GLU A 183 12.59 -4.64 9.28
N VAL A 184 11.55 -3.83 9.48
CA VAL A 184 11.69 -2.49 10.07
C VAL A 184 11.83 -2.59 11.58
N ASP A 185 13.03 -2.75 12.08
CA ASP A 185 13.29 -2.76 13.53
C ASP A 185 13.08 -1.34 14.09
N THR A 186 11.98 -1.16 14.83
CA THR A 186 11.60 0.09 15.49
C THR A 186 12.05 0.15 16.94
N GLY A 187 12.74 -0.89 17.43
CA GLY A 187 13.08 -1.03 18.85
C GLY A 187 11.85 -1.24 19.74
N PRO A 188 12.06 -1.24 21.08
CA PRO A 188 10.99 -1.44 22.04
C PRO A 188 9.99 -0.27 22.01
N GLU A 189 8.72 -0.58 22.24
CA GLU A 189 7.64 0.41 22.27
C GLU A 189 7.69 1.30 23.53
N VAL A 190 7.07 2.47 23.46
CA VAL A 190 6.88 3.35 24.62
C VAL A 190 6.17 2.63 25.76
N ILE A 191 5.17 1.84 25.43
CA ILE A 191 4.50 0.88 26.33
C ILE A 191 4.86 -0.52 25.84
N MET A 192 5.57 -1.28 26.64
CA MET A 192 6.07 -2.61 26.30
C MET A 192 5.00 -3.49 25.65
N GLY A 193 5.30 -4.08 24.50
CA GLY A 193 4.41 -4.97 23.76
C GLY A 193 3.27 -4.28 23.01
N SER A 194 3.10 -2.93 23.14
CA SER A 194 2.01 -2.20 22.47
C SER A 194 2.34 -1.85 21.02
N THR A 195 2.45 -2.86 20.17
CA THR A 195 2.90 -2.75 18.76
C THR A 195 1.95 -1.96 17.83
N ARG A 196 0.84 -1.47 18.37
CA ARG A 196 -0.01 -0.50 17.64
C ARG A 196 0.65 0.89 17.46
N MET A 197 1.76 1.18 18.17
CA MET A 197 2.44 2.47 18.21
C MET A 197 3.54 2.55 17.12
N LYS A 198 4.83 2.49 17.48
CA LYS A 198 5.94 2.61 16.51
C LYS A 198 5.89 1.55 15.40
N ALA A 199 5.66 0.29 15.79
CA ALA A 199 5.53 -0.80 14.83
C ALA A 199 4.38 -0.56 13.84
N GLY A 200 3.19 -0.20 14.35
CA GLY A 200 2.03 0.15 13.50
C GLY A 200 2.33 1.34 12.57
N THR A 201 3.00 2.38 13.08
CA THR A 201 3.42 3.54 12.27
C THR A 201 4.38 3.12 11.15
N ALA A 202 5.36 2.28 11.44
CA ALA A 202 6.29 1.75 10.44
C ALA A 202 5.56 0.92 9.37
N GLN A 203 4.66 0.03 9.80
CA GLN A 203 3.84 -0.76 8.87
C GLN A 203 3.02 0.12 7.95
N LYS A 204 2.35 1.16 8.48
CA LYS A 204 1.59 2.11 7.67
C LYS A 204 2.47 2.78 6.61
N LEU A 205 3.67 3.21 6.96
CA LEU A 205 4.61 3.82 6.01
C LEU A 205 5.00 2.83 4.90
N VAL A 206 5.33 1.59 5.27
CA VAL A 206 5.68 0.54 4.31
C VAL A 206 4.52 0.20 3.39
N LEU A 207 3.32 -0.06 3.91
CA LEU A 207 2.15 -0.41 3.10
C LEU A 207 1.82 0.70 2.09
N ASN A 208 1.85 1.97 2.52
CA ASN A 208 1.66 3.09 1.59
C ASN A 208 2.76 3.16 0.51
N MET A 209 4.01 2.81 0.83
CA MET A 209 5.07 2.73 -0.18
C MET A 209 4.81 1.59 -1.17
N LEU A 210 4.38 0.41 -0.70
CA LEU A 210 4.08 -0.74 -1.57
C LEU A 210 2.96 -0.41 -2.55
N SER A 211 1.78 0.00 -2.06
CA SER A 211 0.62 0.28 -2.89
C SER A 211 0.85 1.48 -3.81
N THR A 212 1.34 2.61 -3.28
CA THR A 212 1.53 3.83 -4.07
C THR A 212 2.57 3.63 -5.17
N SER A 213 3.72 2.99 -4.85
CA SER A 213 4.75 2.72 -5.87
C SER A 213 4.24 1.76 -6.95
N ALA A 214 3.50 0.72 -6.57
CA ALA A 214 2.86 -0.17 -7.53
C ALA A 214 1.90 0.59 -8.45
N MET A 215 1.04 1.44 -7.89
CA MET A 215 0.09 2.24 -8.68
C MET A 215 0.79 3.25 -9.60
N ILE A 216 1.92 3.84 -9.18
CA ILE A 216 2.75 4.71 -10.04
C ILE A 216 3.29 3.92 -11.22
N GLN A 217 3.88 2.73 -10.99
CA GLN A 217 4.43 1.90 -12.05
C GLN A 217 3.35 1.35 -13.00
N LEU A 218 2.14 1.10 -12.50
CA LEU A 218 0.97 0.74 -13.30
C LEU A 218 0.33 1.93 -14.06
N GLY A 219 0.98 3.11 -14.03
CA GLY A 219 0.55 4.28 -14.77
C GLY A 219 -0.70 4.97 -14.23
N LYS A 220 -1.07 4.74 -12.96
CA LYS A 220 -2.20 5.41 -12.30
C LYS A 220 -1.91 6.87 -11.92
N VAL A 221 -0.64 7.28 -12.05
CA VAL A 221 -0.15 8.60 -11.68
C VAL A 221 0.58 9.21 -12.88
N TYR A 222 0.41 10.52 -13.11
CA TYR A 222 1.18 11.32 -14.06
C TYR A 222 1.79 12.51 -13.34
N GLN A 223 3.11 12.67 -13.39
CA GLN A 223 3.87 13.54 -12.48
C GLN A 223 3.58 13.14 -11.02
N ASN A 224 2.92 14.00 -10.23
CA ASN A 224 2.42 13.68 -8.89
C ASN A 224 0.89 13.77 -8.78
N TYR A 225 0.19 13.68 -9.93
CA TYR A 225 -1.27 13.76 -9.99
C TYR A 225 -1.90 12.37 -10.14
N MET A 226 -2.93 12.10 -9.34
CA MET A 226 -3.75 10.89 -9.41
C MET A 226 -4.71 10.97 -10.62
N VAL A 227 -4.21 10.67 -11.81
CA VAL A 227 -4.94 10.87 -13.07
C VAL A 227 -6.00 9.80 -13.40
N ASP A 228 -6.12 8.78 -12.54
CA ASP A 228 -7.14 7.72 -12.63
C ASP A 228 -8.21 7.82 -11.53
N LEU A 229 -8.27 8.94 -10.79
CA LEU A 229 -9.29 9.10 -9.76
C LEU A 229 -10.71 8.96 -10.35
N LEU A 230 -11.59 8.32 -9.60
CA LEU A 230 -13.02 8.27 -9.91
C LEU A 230 -13.71 9.50 -9.31
N ALA A 231 -14.28 10.37 -10.17
CA ALA A 231 -14.96 11.60 -9.75
C ALA A 231 -16.37 11.30 -9.19
N THR A 232 -16.47 10.50 -8.13
CA THR A 232 -17.72 10.01 -7.55
C THR A 232 -18.46 11.04 -6.70
N ASN A 233 -17.82 12.16 -6.38
CA ASN A 233 -18.41 13.23 -5.59
C ASN A 233 -17.94 14.61 -6.09
N GLN A 234 -18.61 15.68 -5.62
CA GLN A 234 -18.34 17.05 -6.04
C GLN A 234 -16.88 17.49 -5.77
N LYS A 235 -16.29 17.06 -4.66
CA LYS A 235 -14.88 17.34 -4.30
C LYS A 235 -13.93 16.72 -5.32
N LEU A 236 -14.13 15.46 -5.68
CA LEU A 236 -13.30 14.73 -6.65
C LEU A 236 -13.50 15.28 -8.08
N HIS A 237 -14.73 15.65 -8.46
CA HIS A 237 -15.01 16.33 -9.72
C HIS A 237 -14.26 17.67 -9.82
N SER A 238 -14.35 18.52 -8.80
CA SER A 238 -13.60 19.78 -8.75
C SER A 238 -12.08 19.58 -8.81
N ARG A 239 -11.58 18.49 -8.22
CA ARG A 239 -10.16 18.11 -8.29
C ARG A 239 -9.77 17.71 -9.70
N ALA A 240 -10.58 16.89 -10.40
CA ALA A 240 -10.34 16.48 -11.78
C ALA A 240 -10.24 17.69 -12.71
N LEU A 241 -11.16 18.63 -12.61
CA LEU A 241 -11.13 19.86 -13.42
C LEU A 241 -9.86 20.69 -13.18
N ARG A 242 -9.47 20.88 -11.91
CA ARG A 242 -8.21 21.59 -11.60
C ARG A 242 -6.98 20.89 -12.19
N MET A 243 -6.95 19.56 -12.15
CA MET A 243 -5.85 18.79 -12.75
C MET A 243 -5.81 18.98 -14.27
N ILE A 244 -6.95 18.95 -14.96
CA ILE A 244 -7.00 19.23 -16.40
C ILE A 244 -6.48 20.64 -16.69
N CYS A 245 -7.00 21.65 -15.97
CA CYS A 245 -6.53 23.04 -16.16
C CYS A 245 -5.00 23.15 -16.02
N THR A 246 -4.44 22.54 -14.96
CA THR A 246 -3.00 22.63 -14.68
C THR A 246 -2.17 21.82 -15.68
N LEU A 247 -2.57 20.59 -16.00
CA LEU A 247 -1.77 19.68 -16.82
C LEU A 247 -1.85 19.96 -18.32
N ALA A 248 -2.99 20.50 -18.79
CA ALA A 248 -3.19 20.85 -20.20
C ALA A 248 -3.09 22.36 -20.49
N ASP A 249 -2.86 23.19 -19.45
CA ASP A 249 -2.77 24.66 -19.53
C ASP A 249 -4.01 25.28 -20.23
N VAL A 250 -5.20 24.95 -19.72
CA VAL A 250 -6.48 25.40 -20.24
C VAL A 250 -7.35 26.03 -19.16
N ASN A 251 -8.33 26.84 -19.58
CA ASN A 251 -9.31 27.41 -18.65
C ASN A 251 -10.36 26.37 -18.20
N LEU A 252 -11.14 26.74 -17.18
CA LEU A 252 -12.13 25.84 -16.56
C LEU A 252 -13.21 25.38 -17.54
N GLU A 253 -13.68 26.26 -18.42
CA GLU A 253 -14.72 25.95 -19.41
C GLU A 253 -14.24 24.87 -20.39
N THR A 254 -13.02 25.03 -20.92
CA THR A 254 -12.38 24.03 -21.79
C THR A 254 -12.16 22.70 -21.06
N ALA A 255 -11.73 22.76 -19.79
CA ALA A 255 -11.55 21.57 -18.98
C ALA A 255 -12.86 20.81 -18.74
N GLN A 256 -13.95 21.52 -18.43
CA GLN A 256 -15.29 20.94 -18.25
C GLN A 256 -15.79 20.26 -19.52
N LYS A 257 -15.66 20.94 -20.68
CA LYS A 257 -16.02 20.39 -21.97
C LYS A 257 -15.25 19.12 -22.28
N ALA A 258 -13.93 19.16 -22.16
CA ALA A 258 -13.06 18.00 -22.44
C ALA A 258 -13.35 16.82 -21.53
N LEU A 259 -13.58 17.05 -20.23
CA LEU A 259 -13.92 15.97 -19.28
C LEU A 259 -15.29 15.36 -19.62
N SER A 260 -16.27 16.18 -20.00
CA SER A 260 -17.59 15.71 -20.44
C SER A 260 -17.52 14.89 -21.73
N GLU A 261 -16.79 15.36 -22.74
CA GLU A 261 -16.57 14.64 -24.01
C GLU A 261 -15.82 13.31 -23.82
N ALA A 262 -14.98 13.24 -22.79
CA ALA A 262 -14.23 12.02 -22.41
C ALA A 262 -15.02 11.09 -21.47
N ASP A 263 -16.32 11.28 -21.23
CA ASP A 263 -17.15 10.51 -20.30
C ASP A 263 -16.53 10.41 -18.89
N GLY A 264 -15.99 11.53 -18.40
CA GLY A 264 -15.34 11.60 -17.09
C GLY A 264 -13.94 10.97 -17.02
N ARG A 265 -13.41 10.44 -18.11
CA ARG A 265 -12.08 9.80 -18.16
C ARG A 265 -10.98 10.86 -18.22
N LEU A 266 -10.42 11.17 -17.05
CA LEU A 266 -9.45 12.25 -16.85
C LEU A 266 -8.22 12.15 -17.77
N LYS A 267 -7.59 10.97 -17.86
CA LYS A 267 -6.43 10.73 -18.73
C LYS A 267 -6.73 10.99 -20.20
N VAL A 268 -7.91 10.58 -20.67
CA VAL A 268 -8.36 10.79 -22.07
C VAL A 268 -8.51 12.27 -22.35
N ALA A 269 -9.17 13.01 -21.44
CA ALA A 269 -9.34 14.45 -21.58
C ALA A 269 -7.98 15.19 -21.62
N ILE A 270 -7.06 14.83 -20.71
CA ILE A 270 -5.71 15.43 -20.68
C ILE A 270 -4.94 15.10 -21.96
N LEU A 271 -4.95 13.84 -22.40
CA LEU A 271 -4.24 13.43 -23.62
C LEU A 271 -4.78 14.15 -24.85
N SER A 272 -6.10 14.19 -25.03
CA SER A 272 -6.76 14.89 -26.14
C SER A 272 -6.39 16.37 -26.18
N LEU A 273 -6.46 17.08 -25.04
CA LEU A 273 -6.11 18.50 -24.97
C LEU A 273 -4.62 18.77 -25.25
N LYS A 274 -3.72 17.92 -24.73
CA LYS A 274 -2.27 18.14 -24.90
C LYS A 274 -1.76 17.82 -26.32
N THR A 275 -2.43 16.93 -27.02
CA THR A 275 -2.01 16.48 -28.35
C THR A 275 -2.86 17.05 -29.49
N GLY A 276 -4.04 17.58 -29.17
CA GLY A 276 -5.00 18.06 -30.17
C GLY A 276 -5.77 16.96 -30.91
N ILE A 277 -5.54 15.66 -30.56
CA ILE A 277 -6.26 14.53 -31.17
C ILE A 277 -7.67 14.40 -30.60
N GLY A 278 -8.58 13.74 -31.33
CA GLY A 278 -9.94 13.49 -30.87
C GLY A 278 -10.00 12.57 -29.65
N VAL A 279 -11.07 12.69 -28.84
CA VAL A 279 -11.28 11.89 -27.62
C VAL A 279 -11.20 10.38 -27.88
N ARG A 280 -11.78 9.90 -29.00
CA ARG A 280 -11.73 8.49 -29.38
C ARG A 280 -10.30 8.03 -29.68
N GLU A 281 -9.57 8.81 -30.47
CA GLU A 281 -8.18 8.53 -30.79
C GLU A 281 -7.29 8.58 -29.55
N ALA A 282 -7.52 9.52 -28.64
CA ALA A 282 -6.84 9.58 -27.35
C ALA A 282 -7.10 8.35 -26.49
N ALA A 283 -8.33 7.83 -26.49
CA ALA A 283 -8.67 6.60 -25.78
C ALA A 283 -7.94 5.37 -26.37
N ASP A 284 -7.93 5.24 -27.70
CA ASP A 284 -7.24 4.17 -28.41
C ASP A 284 -5.73 4.23 -28.18
N LEU A 285 -5.16 5.43 -28.20
CA LEU A 285 -3.74 5.65 -27.93
C LEU A 285 -3.35 5.28 -26.50
N LEU A 286 -4.16 5.67 -25.51
CA LEU A 286 -3.97 5.25 -24.12
C LEU A 286 -4.01 3.73 -23.98
N ALA A 287 -4.97 3.06 -24.62
CA ALA A 287 -5.08 1.61 -24.59
C ALA A 287 -3.83 0.93 -25.20
N LYS A 288 -3.28 1.43 -26.30
CA LYS A 288 -2.02 0.95 -26.91
C LYS A 288 -0.83 1.06 -25.96
N HIS A 289 -0.85 2.02 -25.03
CA HIS A 289 0.20 2.24 -24.03
C HIS A 289 -0.19 1.75 -22.63
N ASN A 290 -1.06 0.74 -22.54
CA ASN A 290 -1.49 0.12 -21.28
C ASN A 290 -2.04 1.14 -20.25
N GLY A 291 -2.67 2.23 -20.71
CA GLY A 291 -3.21 3.27 -19.86
C GLY A 291 -2.15 4.21 -19.25
N VAL A 292 -0.90 4.14 -19.66
CA VAL A 292 0.19 5.00 -19.16
C VAL A 292 0.20 6.32 -19.94
N LEU A 293 -0.31 7.38 -19.30
CA LEU A 293 -0.46 8.71 -19.94
C LEU A 293 0.88 9.28 -20.45
N ARG A 294 1.96 9.12 -19.71
CA ARG A 294 3.29 9.57 -20.12
C ARG A 294 3.74 8.92 -21.42
N ALA A 295 3.66 7.60 -21.51
CA ALA A 295 4.07 6.87 -22.71
C ALA A 295 3.20 7.26 -23.94
N ALA A 296 1.90 7.45 -23.73
CA ALA A 296 1.01 7.92 -24.79
C ALA A 296 1.37 9.33 -25.29
N LEU A 297 1.71 10.27 -24.39
CA LEU A 297 2.15 11.62 -24.75
C LEU A 297 3.49 11.62 -25.50
N GLU A 298 4.47 10.87 -25.01
CA GLU A 298 5.81 10.80 -25.64
C GLU A 298 5.76 10.18 -27.04
N SER A 299 4.89 9.19 -27.26
CA SER A 299 4.70 8.59 -28.59
C SER A 299 4.20 9.58 -29.64
N GLN A 300 3.43 10.59 -29.26
CA GLN A 300 2.94 11.64 -30.16
C GLN A 300 4.02 12.70 -30.45
N GLN A 301 4.88 13.00 -29.48
CA GLN A 301 5.96 13.97 -29.66
C GLN A 301 7.05 13.43 -30.61
N GLY A 302 7.31 12.11 -30.61
CA GLY A 302 8.24 11.48 -31.52
C GLY A 302 7.79 11.45 -32.99
N VAL A 303 6.47 11.50 -33.25
CA VAL A 303 5.91 11.56 -34.61
C VAL A 303 6.05 12.96 -35.20
N SER A 304 6.01 14.02 -34.37
CA SER A 304 6.17 15.40 -34.81
C SER A 304 7.60 15.79 -35.23
N SER A 305 8.61 14.99 -34.86
CA SER A 305 10.03 15.25 -35.16
C SER A 305 10.56 14.54 -36.44
N VAL A 306 9.73 13.77 -37.14
CA VAL A 306 10.11 13.02 -38.36
C VAL A 306 9.47 13.58 -39.64
N GLY A 307 8.83 14.73 -39.54
CA GLY A 307 8.15 15.37 -40.64
C GLY A 307 8.77 16.72 -41.04
N TYR A 308 10.00 16.75 -41.54
CA TYR A 308 10.54 17.80 -42.44
C TYR A 308 11.73 17.24 -43.23
#